data_2ecc9cecb6efb43eceed2190b074ed96
#
_entry.id   2ecc9cecb6efb43eceed2190b074ed96
#
_cell.length_a   1.000
_cell.length_b   1.000
_cell.length_c   1.000
_cell.angle_alpha   90.00
_cell.angle_beta   90.00
_cell.angle_gamma   90.00
#
_symmetry.space_group_name_H-M   'P 1'
#
loop_
_entity.id
_entity.type
_entity.pdbx_description
1 polymer ?
#
loop_
_entity_poly.entity_id
_entity_poly.type
_entity_poly.pdbx_seq_one_letter_code
_entity_poly.pdbx_strand_id
1 'polypeptide(L)'
;DGNSGSDSATVSITVNPVNDNPVAVADTASVQEDETVIINALSNDSDIDGDTLQLSAASRSQGTATITGDNTLSFTPSADFNGTAAITYSVSDGAGGSASSTVTVTVAPVNDAPVANDDAGRVTEDSSTTLAVLDNDTDVDNDELSVTSASASEGTITVNANNSVTYTPPADFDGAATATYTISDGNGGTATASISFTVEGVNDAPIALDDTAVVDEDASVTVAVLANDSDIDEDVLSVSAASSAQGSAVITADSQVTFSPNADFNGEATVSYTVSDGNGATDTATITVTVNPVNDTPVTVDDTATVE
;
A
#
# COMPACT_ATOMS: atom_id res chain seq x y z
N ASP A 1 -56.02 95.51 -1.32
CA ASP A 1 -57.40 96.02 -1.24
C ASP A 1 -57.77 96.85 -2.47
N GLY A 2 -56.91 97.03 -3.43
CA GLY A 2 -57.09 97.84 -4.63
C GLY A 2 -56.86 99.38 -4.40
N ASN A 3 -56.57 99.79 -3.16
CA ASN A 3 -56.34 101.14 -2.74
C ASN A 3 -55.00 101.39 -2.02
N SER A 4 -53.98 100.59 -2.34
CA SER A 4 -52.61 100.58 -1.79
C SER A 4 -52.44 99.97 -0.40
N GLY A 5 -53.49 99.38 0.18
CA GLY A 5 -53.38 98.64 1.39
C GLY A 5 -53.05 97.17 1.08
N SER A 6 -52.02 96.61 1.73
CA SER A 6 -51.67 95.21 1.67
C SER A 6 -51.48 94.67 3.08
N ASP A 7 -51.95 93.47 3.34
CA ASP A 7 -51.64 92.75 4.52
C ASP A 7 -51.04 91.38 4.12
N SER A 8 -50.16 90.86 4.94
CA SER A 8 -49.51 89.57 4.68
C SER A 8 -49.78 88.58 5.81
N ALA A 9 -50.20 87.46 5.46
CA ALA A 9 -50.32 86.30 6.40
C ALA A 9 -49.29 85.25 6.12
N THR A 10 -48.70 84.69 7.17
CA THR A 10 -47.75 83.56 7.08
C THR A 10 -48.51 82.26 7.23
N VAL A 11 -48.36 81.34 6.27
CA VAL A 11 -48.82 80.01 6.40
C VAL A 11 -47.64 79.16 6.84
N SER A 12 -47.64 78.58 8.03
CA SER A 12 -46.68 77.58 8.50
C SER A 12 -47.19 76.19 8.10
N ILE A 13 -46.36 75.49 7.28
CA ILE A 13 -46.62 74.12 6.90
C ILE A 13 -45.60 73.25 7.64
N THR A 14 -46.04 72.31 8.49
CA THR A 14 -45.21 71.34 9.12
C THR A 14 -45.28 70.08 8.26
N VAL A 15 -44.12 69.67 7.69
CA VAL A 15 -43.95 68.37 6.98
C VAL A 15 -43.40 67.37 8.01
N ASN A 16 -44.17 66.38 8.37
CA ASN A 16 -43.69 65.31 9.24
C ASN A 16 -42.86 64.36 8.40
N PRO A 17 -41.65 63.95 8.87
CA PRO A 17 -40.84 62.93 8.20
C PRO A 17 -41.57 61.63 8.19
N VAL A 18 -41.42 60.83 7.11
CA VAL A 18 -41.86 59.45 6.97
C VAL A 18 -40.63 58.64 6.77
N ASN A 19 -40.51 57.49 7.46
CA ASN A 19 -39.36 56.60 7.35
C ASN A 19 -39.28 56.05 5.95
N ASP A 20 -38.13 56.14 5.32
CA ASP A 20 -37.77 55.51 4.05
C ASP A 20 -37.00 54.19 4.31
N ASN A 21 -36.99 53.27 3.34
CA ASN A 21 -36.23 52.05 3.46
C ASN A 21 -34.73 52.29 3.19
N PRO A 22 -33.83 51.53 3.83
CA PRO A 22 -32.41 51.60 3.55
C PRO A 22 -32.08 51.14 2.12
N VAL A 23 -30.95 51.58 1.61
CA VAL A 23 -30.39 51.15 0.31
C VAL A 23 -29.23 50.24 0.59
N ALA A 24 -29.40 48.93 0.27
CA ALA A 24 -28.36 47.93 0.38
C ALA A 24 -27.67 47.68 -0.98
N VAL A 25 -26.35 47.80 -1.00
CA VAL A 25 -25.52 47.73 -2.20
C VAL A 25 -24.66 46.42 -2.15
N ALA A 26 -24.51 45.76 -3.29
CA ALA A 26 -23.75 44.50 -3.35
C ALA A 26 -22.26 44.70 -3.03
N ASP A 27 -21.69 43.71 -2.38
CA ASP A 27 -20.30 43.64 -1.94
C ASP A 27 -19.51 42.52 -2.61
N THR A 28 -18.20 42.58 -2.46
CA THR A 28 -17.28 41.53 -2.83
C THR A 28 -16.27 41.27 -1.73
N ALA A 29 -15.88 40.02 -1.55
CA ALA A 29 -14.81 39.60 -0.65
C ALA A 29 -14.00 38.48 -1.29
N SER A 30 -12.83 38.20 -0.71
CA SER A 30 -12.01 37.04 -1.07
C SER A 30 -11.46 36.37 0.17
N VAL A 31 -11.28 35.03 0.09
CA VAL A 31 -10.77 34.18 1.17
C VAL A 31 -10.10 32.98 0.52
N GLN A 32 -9.15 32.35 1.19
CA GLN A 32 -8.70 31.00 0.83
C GLN A 32 -9.73 29.99 1.34
N GLU A 33 -9.83 28.83 0.70
CA GLU A 33 -10.62 27.75 1.29
C GLU A 33 -10.05 27.40 2.67
N ASP A 34 -10.85 26.77 3.50
CA ASP A 34 -10.55 26.45 4.90
C ASP A 34 -10.28 27.63 5.84
N GLU A 35 -10.30 28.86 5.32
CA GLU A 35 -10.16 30.06 6.12
C GLU A 35 -11.50 30.79 6.33
N THR A 36 -11.53 31.67 7.32
CA THR A 36 -12.69 32.51 7.63
C THR A 36 -12.41 33.98 7.27
N VAL A 37 -13.35 34.61 6.61
CA VAL A 37 -13.29 36.06 6.31
C VAL A 37 -14.36 36.83 7.07
N ILE A 38 -13.99 38.02 7.58
CA ILE A 38 -14.92 39.02 8.17
C ILE A 38 -15.20 40.09 7.14
N ILE A 39 -16.48 40.33 6.87
CA ILE A 39 -16.96 41.21 5.82
C ILE A 39 -17.82 42.32 6.44
N ASN A 40 -17.45 43.57 6.21
CA ASN A 40 -18.27 44.72 6.60
C ASN A 40 -19.23 45.09 5.45
N ALA A 41 -20.32 44.32 5.35
CA ALA A 41 -21.32 44.47 4.28
C ALA A 41 -22.11 45.78 4.35
N LEU A 42 -22.12 46.46 5.49
CA LEU A 42 -22.81 47.76 5.65
C LEU A 42 -21.98 48.95 5.20
N SER A 43 -20.74 48.77 4.76
CA SER A 43 -19.80 49.88 4.48
C SER A 43 -20.21 50.77 3.32
N ASN A 44 -21.00 50.26 2.39
CA ASN A 44 -21.50 50.95 1.20
C ASN A 44 -23.04 51.08 1.20
N ASP A 45 -23.70 50.62 2.26
CA ASP A 45 -25.13 50.76 2.47
C ASP A 45 -25.45 52.14 3.06
N SER A 46 -26.65 52.63 2.83
CA SER A 46 -27.07 53.97 3.28
C SER A 46 -28.55 54.02 3.61
N ASP A 47 -28.90 54.98 4.46
CA ASP A 47 -30.26 55.36 4.74
C ASP A 47 -30.43 56.88 4.55
N ILE A 48 -31.54 57.29 3.92
CA ILE A 48 -31.75 58.72 3.59
C ILE A 48 -32.18 59.55 4.82
N ASP A 49 -32.79 58.89 5.80
CA ASP A 49 -33.16 59.50 7.07
C ASP A 49 -31.99 59.56 8.05
N GLY A 50 -30.87 58.89 7.71
CA GLY A 50 -29.65 58.83 8.52
C GLY A 50 -29.74 57.85 9.67
N ASP A 51 -30.62 56.87 9.57
CA ASP A 51 -30.81 55.83 10.57
C ASP A 51 -29.60 54.90 10.66
N THR A 52 -29.40 54.29 11.84
CA THR A 52 -28.29 53.34 12.05
C THR A 52 -28.65 51.97 11.50
N LEU A 53 -27.93 51.53 10.47
CA LEU A 53 -28.17 50.27 9.82
C LEU A 53 -27.64 49.08 10.64
N GLN A 54 -28.41 48.00 10.63
CA GLN A 54 -28.05 46.75 11.27
C GLN A 54 -28.33 45.54 10.35
N LEU A 55 -27.43 44.57 10.38
CA LEU A 55 -27.67 43.27 9.74
C LEU A 55 -28.74 42.49 10.51
N SER A 56 -29.78 42.04 9.83
CA SER A 56 -30.92 41.35 10.45
C SER A 56 -31.05 39.88 10.05
N ALA A 57 -30.52 39.51 8.91
CA ALA A 57 -30.49 38.13 8.43
C ALA A 57 -29.33 37.91 7.46
N ALA A 58 -28.83 36.65 7.40
CA ALA A 58 -27.89 36.19 6.40
C ALA A 58 -28.25 34.78 5.95
N SER A 59 -28.24 34.53 4.65
CA SER A 59 -28.33 33.20 4.05
C SER A 59 -27.17 33.01 3.06
N ARG A 60 -26.77 31.81 2.80
CA ARG A 60 -25.54 31.50 2.10
C ARG A 60 -25.65 30.32 1.12
N SER A 61 -24.74 30.30 0.15
CA SER A 61 -24.34 29.12 -0.60
C SER A 61 -22.91 28.70 -0.19
N GLN A 62 -22.59 27.42 -0.26
CA GLN A 62 -21.21 26.89 -0.16
C GLN A 62 -20.42 27.31 1.09
N GLY A 63 -20.99 27.11 2.29
CA GLY A 63 -20.30 27.42 3.54
C GLY A 63 -21.21 27.81 4.69
N THR A 64 -20.64 28.50 5.68
CA THR A 64 -21.35 29.05 6.85
C THR A 64 -21.21 30.57 6.90
N ALA A 65 -22.32 31.29 7.02
CA ALA A 65 -22.30 32.72 7.26
C ALA A 65 -23.07 33.05 8.54
N THR A 66 -22.49 33.89 9.39
CA THR A 66 -23.09 34.37 10.65
C THR A 66 -22.90 35.85 10.80
N ILE A 67 -23.87 36.50 11.44
CA ILE A 67 -23.75 37.93 11.85
C ILE A 67 -22.98 37.94 13.17
N THR A 68 -21.92 38.75 13.24
CA THR A 68 -21.11 38.92 14.45
C THR A 68 -21.70 39.94 15.41
N GLY A 69 -21.19 39.97 16.65
CA GLY A 69 -21.57 41.03 17.63
C GLY A 69 -21.22 42.43 17.20
N ASP A 70 -20.27 42.59 16.26
CA ASP A 70 -19.82 43.88 15.71
C ASP A 70 -20.61 44.29 14.45
N ASN A 71 -21.74 43.66 14.17
CA ASN A 71 -22.60 43.93 13.02
C ASN A 71 -21.89 43.78 11.66
N THR A 72 -21.02 42.72 11.59
CA THR A 72 -20.32 42.29 10.36
C THR A 72 -20.75 40.84 10.02
N LEU A 73 -20.44 40.38 8.81
CA LEU A 73 -20.61 39.00 8.41
C LEU A 73 -19.30 38.23 8.61
N SER A 74 -19.39 37.09 9.26
CA SER A 74 -18.30 36.07 9.28
C SER A 74 -18.67 34.95 8.30
N PHE A 75 -17.82 34.68 7.33
CA PHE A 75 -18.04 33.58 6.36
C PHE A 75 -16.88 32.61 6.38
N THR A 76 -17.21 31.34 6.49
CA THR A 76 -16.28 30.20 6.35
C THR A 76 -16.80 29.33 5.19
N PRO A 77 -16.02 29.10 4.13
CA PRO A 77 -16.39 28.18 3.07
C PRO A 77 -16.67 26.76 3.61
N SER A 78 -17.34 25.93 2.82
CA SER A 78 -17.34 24.48 3.10
C SER A 78 -15.92 23.95 2.92
N ALA A 79 -15.56 22.88 3.63
CA ALA A 79 -14.26 22.24 3.46
C ALA A 79 -13.99 21.95 1.97
N ASP A 80 -12.78 22.17 1.53
CA ASP A 80 -12.26 21.88 0.19
C ASP A 80 -13.08 22.58 -0.95
N PHE A 81 -13.80 23.67 -0.61
CA PHE A 81 -14.58 24.41 -1.60
C PHE A 81 -13.81 25.63 -2.12
N ASN A 82 -13.42 25.60 -3.35
CA ASN A 82 -12.91 26.74 -4.11
C ASN A 82 -13.93 27.20 -5.17
N GLY A 83 -13.89 28.49 -5.55
CA GLY A 83 -14.81 29.07 -6.53
C GLY A 83 -15.57 30.27 -6.00
N THR A 84 -16.85 30.44 -6.41
CA THR A 84 -17.66 31.59 -6.03
C THR A 84 -18.78 31.15 -5.08
N ALA A 85 -18.82 31.77 -3.89
CA ALA A 85 -19.90 31.65 -2.94
C ALA A 85 -20.72 32.96 -2.91
N ALA A 86 -22.00 32.88 -2.58
CA ALA A 86 -22.89 34.02 -2.43
C ALA A 86 -23.52 34.06 -1.04
N ILE A 87 -23.50 35.23 -0.40
CA ILE A 87 -24.18 35.48 0.86
C ILE A 87 -25.25 36.53 0.59
N THR A 88 -26.53 36.20 0.80
CA THR A 88 -27.61 37.19 0.80
C THR A 88 -27.78 37.70 2.21
N TYR A 89 -27.73 39.00 2.40
CA TYR A 89 -27.95 39.62 3.70
C TYR A 89 -29.13 40.60 3.67
N SER A 90 -29.70 40.86 4.82
CA SER A 90 -30.77 41.82 5.01
C SER A 90 -30.34 42.89 6.01
N VAL A 91 -30.68 44.14 5.73
CA VAL A 91 -30.38 45.30 6.51
C VAL A 91 -31.70 45.85 7.08
N SER A 92 -31.69 46.32 8.31
CA SER A 92 -32.79 47.06 8.96
C SER A 92 -32.29 48.42 9.43
N ASP A 93 -33.15 49.46 9.31
CA ASP A 93 -32.95 50.81 9.82
C ASP A 93 -33.37 50.94 11.30
N GLY A 94 -34.02 49.94 11.88
CA GLY A 94 -34.58 49.98 13.24
C GLY A 94 -35.88 50.75 13.37
N ALA A 95 -36.36 51.45 12.33
CA ALA A 95 -37.61 52.23 12.29
C ALA A 95 -38.71 51.53 11.47
N GLY A 96 -38.45 50.32 10.96
CA GLY A 96 -39.43 49.46 10.27
C GLY A 96 -39.13 49.22 8.80
N GLY A 97 -38.14 49.89 8.22
CA GLY A 97 -37.64 49.67 6.87
C GLY A 97 -36.62 48.52 6.81
N SER A 98 -36.51 47.91 5.64
CA SER A 98 -35.52 46.88 5.37
C SER A 98 -35.18 46.81 3.88
N ALA A 99 -33.95 46.34 3.61
CA ALA A 99 -33.47 46.03 2.25
C ALA A 99 -32.64 44.76 2.29
N SER A 100 -32.35 44.20 1.13
CA SER A 100 -31.49 43.03 1.01
C SER A 100 -30.51 43.19 -0.15
N SER A 101 -29.30 42.66 0.03
CA SER A 101 -28.29 42.65 -1.00
C SER A 101 -27.46 41.37 -0.92
N THR A 102 -26.38 41.27 -1.70
CA THR A 102 -25.53 40.09 -1.77
C THR A 102 -24.06 40.44 -1.62
N VAL A 103 -23.32 39.61 -0.92
CA VAL A 103 -21.86 39.55 -0.97
C VAL A 103 -21.44 38.41 -1.88
N THR A 104 -20.65 38.71 -2.90
CA THR A 104 -19.97 37.70 -3.72
C THR A 104 -18.60 37.42 -3.13
N VAL A 105 -18.35 36.22 -2.68
CA VAL A 105 -17.06 35.79 -2.11
C VAL A 105 -16.34 34.91 -3.12
N THR A 106 -15.13 35.33 -3.51
CA THR A 106 -14.20 34.45 -4.28
C THR A 106 -13.37 33.65 -3.31
N VAL A 107 -13.51 32.34 -3.35
CA VAL A 107 -12.73 31.40 -2.55
C VAL A 107 -11.59 30.90 -3.42
N ALA A 108 -10.36 31.15 -3.02
CA ALA A 108 -9.16 30.74 -3.72
C ALA A 108 -8.77 29.32 -3.30
N PRO A 109 -8.32 28.46 -4.23
CA PRO A 109 -7.85 27.12 -3.89
C PRO A 109 -6.56 27.16 -3.05
N VAL A 110 -6.41 26.17 -2.20
CA VAL A 110 -5.19 25.83 -1.44
C VAL A 110 -4.93 24.35 -1.70
N ASN A 111 -3.69 23.98 -1.94
CA ASN A 111 -3.38 22.57 -2.19
C ASN A 111 -3.60 21.73 -0.93
N ASP A 112 -4.41 20.69 -1.05
CA ASP A 112 -4.61 19.65 -0.05
C ASP A 112 -3.66 18.47 -0.29
N ALA A 113 -3.38 17.68 0.74
CA ALA A 113 -2.57 16.48 0.59
C ALA A 113 -3.43 15.32 0.09
N PRO A 114 -2.86 14.43 -0.74
CA PRO A 114 -3.56 13.26 -1.23
C PRO A 114 -3.92 12.28 -0.11
N VAL A 115 -4.88 11.42 -0.37
CA VAL A 115 -5.27 10.31 0.51
C VAL A 115 -4.77 9.01 -0.09
N ALA A 116 -3.79 8.38 0.57
CA ALA A 116 -3.29 7.06 0.23
C ALA A 116 -4.05 5.98 1.00
N ASN A 117 -4.50 4.94 0.31
CA ASN A 117 -5.24 3.82 0.88
C ASN A 117 -4.41 2.53 0.79
N ASP A 118 -4.58 1.66 1.79
CA ASP A 118 -3.84 0.40 1.85
C ASP A 118 -4.19 -0.54 0.70
N ASP A 119 -3.18 -1.30 0.24
CA ASP A 119 -3.26 -2.29 -0.82
C ASP A 119 -3.00 -3.72 -0.34
N ALA A 120 -3.28 -4.68 -1.21
CA ALA A 120 -2.92 -6.07 -1.00
C ALA A 120 -2.46 -6.73 -2.30
N GLY A 121 -1.45 -7.60 -2.18
CA GLY A 121 -0.89 -8.36 -3.29
C GLY A 121 -0.69 -9.82 -2.96
N ARG A 122 -0.63 -10.67 -4.00
CA ARG A 122 -0.23 -12.06 -3.92
C ARG A 122 0.89 -12.33 -4.90
N VAL A 123 1.80 -13.19 -4.50
CA VAL A 123 2.93 -13.61 -5.32
C VAL A 123 3.33 -15.01 -4.86
N THR A 124 3.82 -15.85 -5.76
CA THR A 124 4.54 -17.06 -5.38
C THR A 124 5.99 -16.69 -5.05
N GLU A 125 6.61 -17.39 -4.12
CA GLU A 125 8.04 -17.24 -3.92
C GLU A 125 8.81 -17.43 -5.23
N ASP A 126 10.05 -17.02 -5.30
CA ASP A 126 10.91 -17.05 -6.50
C ASP A 126 10.38 -16.30 -7.72
N SER A 127 9.27 -15.59 -7.58
CA SER A 127 8.72 -14.74 -8.63
C SER A 127 8.51 -13.30 -8.13
N SER A 128 8.04 -12.42 -9.02
CA SER A 128 7.72 -11.04 -8.67
C SER A 128 6.31 -10.69 -9.08
N THR A 129 5.70 -9.76 -8.37
CA THR A 129 4.37 -9.21 -8.69
C THR A 129 4.43 -7.70 -8.83
N THR A 130 3.57 -7.15 -9.69
CA THR A 130 3.46 -5.70 -9.89
C THR A 130 2.04 -5.23 -9.55
N LEU A 131 1.95 -4.20 -8.69
CA LEU A 131 0.70 -3.59 -8.26
C LEU A 131 0.59 -2.15 -8.76
N ALA A 132 -0.61 -1.76 -9.20
CA ALA A 132 -0.99 -0.39 -9.48
C ALA A 132 -1.56 0.23 -8.19
N VAL A 133 -0.68 0.68 -7.31
CA VAL A 133 -1.04 1.15 -5.95
C VAL A 133 -1.80 2.47 -5.92
N LEU A 134 -1.86 3.21 -7.02
CA LEU A 134 -2.62 4.47 -7.11
C LEU A 134 -4.11 4.27 -7.44
N ASP A 135 -4.56 3.05 -7.74
CA ASP A 135 -5.93 2.82 -8.24
C ASP A 135 -7.03 3.15 -7.21
N ASN A 136 -6.70 3.11 -5.92
CA ASN A 136 -7.59 3.40 -4.79
C ASN A 136 -7.24 4.72 -4.08
N ASP A 137 -6.19 5.41 -4.50
CA ASP A 137 -5.76 6.67 -3.94
C ASP A 137 -6.52 7.85 -4.57
N THR A 138 -6.66 8.93 -3.83
CA THR A 138 -7.42 10.09 -4.28
C THR A 138 -6.76 11.39 -3.87
N ASP A 139 -7.05 12.42 -4.64
CA ASP A 139 -6.70 13.80 -4.33
C ASP A 139 -7.94 14.68 -4.51
N VAL A 140 -8.21 15.60 -3.56
CA VAL A 140 -9.41 16.43 -3.58
C VAL A 140 -9.31 17.56 -4.62
N ASP A 141 -8.10 18.01 -4.91
CA ASP A 141 -7.81 18.99 -5.96
C ASP A 141 -7.79 18.37 -7.36
N ASN A 142 -7.87 17.03 -7.43
CA ASN A 142 -7.70 16.22 -8.63
C ASN A 142 -6.31 16.35 -9.26
N ASP A 143 -5.29 16.49 -8.44
CA ASP A 143 -3.90 16.52 -8.88
C ASP A 143 -3.43 15.13 -9.36
N GLU A 144 -2.45 15.12 -10.25
CA GLU A 144 -1.86 13.87 -10.76
C GLU A 144 -0.94 13.25 -9.71
N LEU A 145 -1.36 12.10 -9.17
CA LEU A 145 -0.60 11.40 -8.15
C LEU A 145 0.60 10.64 -8.74
N SER A 146 1.68 10.62 -7.98
CA SER A 146 2.89 9.86 -8.32
C SER A 146 3.46 9.15 -7.10
N VAL A 147 4.00 7.93 -7.30
CA VAL A 147 4.70 7.19 -6.25
C VAL A 147 6.14 7.68 -6.16
N THR A 148 6.51 8.23 -5.02
CA THR A 148 7.84 8.81 -4.81
C THR A 148 8.83 7.86 -4.15
N SER A 149 8.34 6.92 -3.35
CA SER A 149 9.18 5.89 -2.69
C SER A 149 8.36 4.68 -2.28
N ALA A 150 9.03 3.54 -2.14
CA ALA A 150 8.47 2.33 -1.54
C ALA A 150 9.56 1.60 -0.75
N SER A 151 9.18 0.88 0.30
CA SER A 151 10.07 0.08 1.15
C SER A 151 9.34 -1.16 1.64
N ALA A 152 9.98 -2.33 1.53
CA ALA A 152 9.45 -3.61 2.02
C ALA A 152 10.14 -4.04 3.32
N SER A 153 9.43 -4.79 4.16
CA SER A 153 9.98 -5.40 5.39
C SER A 153 10.88 -6.58 5.05
N GLU A 154 10.48 -7.36 4.04
CA GLU A 154 11.19 -8.54 3.54
C GLU A 154 11.25 -8.46 2.00
N GLY A 155 12.33 -8.95 1.41
CA GLY A 155 12.53 -8.91 -0.04
C GLY A 155 12.87 -7.52 -0.57
N THR A 156 12.51 -7.26 -1.82
CA THR A 156 12.78 -5.99 -2.49
C THR A 156 11.53 -5.42 -3.14
N ILE A 157 11.37 -4.10 -3.08
CA ILE A 157 10.31 -3.40 -3.77
C ILE A 157 10.90 -2.25 -4.59
N THR A 158 10.42 -2.07 -5.81
CA THR A 158 10.87 -1.01 -6.73
C THR A 158 9.69 -0.22 -7.26
N VAL A 159 9.85 1.10 -7.36
CA VAL A 159 8.89 1.98 -8.00
C VAL A 159 9.17 2.02 -9.50
N ASN A 160 8.17 1.76 -10.30
CA ASN A 160 8.27 1.75 -11.77
C ASN A 160 7.96 3.15 -12.35
N ALA A 161 8.40 3.39 -13.58
CA ALA A 161 8.18 4.67 -14.28
C ALA A 161 6.68 4.99 -14.55
N ASN A 162 5.80 4.01 -14.46
CA ASN A 162 4.35 4.15 -14.59
C ASN A 162 3.62 4.26 -13.24
N ASN A 163 4.34 4.58 -12.16
CA ASN A 163 3.82 4.70 -10.80
C ASN A 163 3.25 3.41 -10.20
N SER A 164 3.52 2.22 -10.78
CA SER A 164 3.27 0.95 -10.12
C SER A 164 4.47 0.55 -9.26
N VAL A 165 4.31 -0.42 -8.38
CA VAL A 165 5.40 -1.01 -7.61
C VAL A 165 5.58 -2.48 -7.98
N THR A 166 6.84 -2.94 -8.08
CA THR A 166 7.16 -4.36 -8.27
C THR A 166 7.79 -4.89 -6.99
N TYR A 167 7.20 -5.92 -6.42
CA TYR A 167 7.69 -6.63 -5.25
C TYR A 167 8.28 -7.98 -5.64
N THR A 168 9.43 -8.32 -5.08
CA THR A 168 10.11 -9.62 -5.21
C THR A 168 10.43 -10.11 -3.80
N PRO A 169 9.87 -11.24 -3.36
CA PRO A 169 10.20 -11.86 -2.08
C PRO A 169 11.69 -12.26 -1.99
N PRO A 170 12.24 -12.53 -0.79
CA PRO A 170 13.48 -13.29 -0.68
C PRO A 170 13.31 -14.68 -1.33
N ALA A 171 14.42 -15.30 -1.74
CA ALA A 171 14.39 -16.69 -2.20
C ALA A 171 13.82 -17.59 -1.10
N ASP A 172 13.07 -18.61 -1.48
CA ASP A 172 12.51 -19.63 -0.60
C ASP A 172 11.72 -19.05 0.61
N PHE A 173 11.13 -17.87 0.43
CA PHE A 173 10.32 -17.21 1.48
C PHE A 173 8.84 -17.33 1.16
N ASP A 174 8.11 -18.06 1.98
CA ASP A 174 6.66 -18.12 2.02
C ASP A 174 6.09 -17.37 3.25
N GLY A 175 4.84 -16.93 3.16
CA GLY A 175 4.14 -16.28 4.27
C GLY A 175 3.72 -14.83 4.01
N ALA A 176 3.63 -14.04 5.08
CA ALA A 176 3.19 -12.66 5.03
C ALA A 176 4.37 -11.69 5.01
N ALA A 177 4.36 -10.77 4.04
CA ALA A 177 5.29 -9.65 3.98
C ALA A 177 4.51 -8.32 3.90
N THR A 178 5.14 -7.23 4.34
CA THR A 178 4.54 -5.91 4.27
C THR A 178 5.47 -4.92 3.58
N ALA A 179 4.89 -3.95 2.91
CA ALA A 179 5.61 -2.81 2.38
C ALA A 179 4.87 -1.52 2.68
N THR A 180 5.54 -0.40 2.54
CA THR A 180 4.95 0.93 2.57
C THR A 180 5.31 1.67 1.30
N TYR A 181 4.43 2.55 0.84
CA TYR A 181 4.72 3.46 -0.26
C TYR A 181 4.29 4.88 0.08
N THR A 182 4.91 5.85 -0.56
CA THR A 182 4.60 7.27 -0.40
C THR A 182 4.19 7.84 -1.75
N ILE A 183 3.09 8.57 -1.75
CA ILE A 183 2.61 9.31 -2.92
C ILE A 183 2.78 10.80 -2.76
N SER A 184 2.82 11.52 -3.87
CA SER A 184 2.84 12.98 -3.93
C SER A 184 1.89 13.46 -5.03
N ASP A 185 1.25 14.60 -4.75
CA ASP A 185 0.42 15.38 -5.66
C ASP A 185 1.23 16.28 -6.63
N GLY A 186 2.54 16.41 -6.41
CA GLY A 186 3.41 17.31 -7.20
C GLY A 186 3.38 18.77 -6.76
N ASN A 187 2.47 19.17 -5.85
CA ASN A 187 2.24 20.54 -5.38
C ASN A 187 2.69 20.73 -3.91
N GLY A 188 3.23 19.67 -3.27
CA GLY A 188 3.83 19.72 -1.94
C GLY A 188 3.16 18.80 -0.92
N GLY A 189 1.98 18.28 -1.21
CA GLY A 189 1.29 17.29 -0.41
C GLY A 189 1.88 15.88 -0.62
N THR A 190 1.86 15.07 0.43
CA THR A 190 2.28 13.67 0.40
C THR A 190 1.46 12.84 1.38
N ALA A 191 1.25 11.56 1.04
CA ALA A 191 0.63 10.59 1.94
C ALA A 191 1.35 9.24 1.85
N THR A 192 1.14 8.38 2.85
CA THR A 192 1.73 7.04 2.91
C THR A 192 0.66 6.02 3.20
N ALA A 193 0.78 4.84 2.55
CA ALA A 193 -0.05 3.68 2.84
C ALA A 193 0.78 2.40 2.87
N SER A 194 0.15 1.31 3.32
CA SER A 194 0.76 -0.01 3.46
C SER A 194 0.32 -0.93 2.34
N ILE A 195 1.18 -1.89 2.01
CA ILE A 195 0.84 -3.01 1.13
C ILE A 195 1.02 -4.29 1.93
N SER A 196 -0.01 -5.14 1.97
CA SER A 196 0.06 -6.47 2.57
C SER A 196 0.26 -7.52 1.47
N PHE A 197 1.39 -8.22 1.47
CA PHE A 197 1.66 -9.32 0.56
C PHE A 197 1.40 -10.67 1.22
N THR A 198 0.80 -11.59 0.46
CA THR A 198 0.80 -13.01 0.75
C THR A 198 1.72 -13.68 -0.26
N VAL A 199 2.81 -14.26 0.22
CA VAL A 199 3.74 -15.05 -0.58
C VAL A 199 3.33 -16.52 -0.45
N GLU A 200 3.03 -17.15 -1.57
CA GLU A 200 2.60 -18.55 -1.63
C GLU A 200 3.83 -19.43 -1.90
N GLY A 201 4.05 -20.46 -1.05
CA GLY A 201 5.13 -21.41 -1.19
C GLY A 201 5.01 -22.24 -2.47
N VAL A 202 6.12 -22.62 -3.02
CA VAL A 202 6.27 -23.55 -4.15
C VAL A 202 7.23 -24.63 -3.69
N ASN A 203 6.92 -25.89 -3.98
CA ASN A 203 7.77 -27.01 -3.58
C ASN A 203 9.17 -26.89 -4.21
N ASP A 204 10.19 -26.88 -3.39
CA ASP A 204 11.59 -26.92 -3.75
C ASP A 204 12.14 -28.36 -3.77
N ALA A 205 13.30 -28.56 -4.37
CA ALA A 205 13.94 -29.87 -4.39
C ALA A 205 14.78 -30.07 -3.12
N PRO A 206 14.84 -31.29 -2.58
CA PRO A 206 15.72 -31.62 -1.47
C PRO A 206 17.18 -31.38 -1.83
N ILE A 207 18.02 -31.18 -0.84
CA ILE A 207 19.47 -31.07 -0.96
C ILE A 207 20.07 -32.38 -0.44
N ALA A 208 20.57 -33.23 -1.35
CA ALA A 208 21.26 -34.49 -1.02
C ALA A 208 22.78 -34.28 -0.95
N LEU A 209 23.40 -34.71 0.13
CA LEU A 209 24.83 -34.57 0.37
C LEU A 209 25.52 -35.93 0.39
N ASP A 210 26.74 -36.01 -0.18
CA ASP A 210 27.52 -37.23 -0.25
C ASP A 210 27.86 -37.82 1.13
N ASP A 211 27.87 -39.14 1.20
CA ASP A 211 28.19 -39.95 2.38
C ASP A 211 29.48 -40.75 2.21
N THR A 212 29.95 -41.33 3.30
CA THR A 212 31.07 -42.28 3.29
C THR A 212 30.80 -43.49 4.19
N ALA A 213 31.30 -44.68 3.80
CA ALA A 213 31.21 -45.85 4.60
C ALA A 213 32.45 -46.76 4.42
N VAL A 214 32.62 -47.72 5.34
CA VAL A 214 33.67 -48.74 5.27
C VAL A 214 33.03 -50.09 5.53
N VAL A 215 33.42 -51.10 4.75
CA VAL A 215 32.92 -52.46 4.86
C VAL A 215 34.02 -53.45 4.47
N ASP A 216 33.99 -54.69 4.99
CA ASP A 216 34.84 -55.77 4.50
C ASP A 216 34.16 -56.46 3.30
N GLU A 217 34.97 -57.04 2.33
CA GLU A 217 34.43 -57.56 1.08
C GLU A 217 33.39 -58.64 1.32
N ASP A 218 33.20 -59.42 2.05
CA ASP A 218 32.17 -60.45 2.28
C ASP A 218 31.04 -60.00 3.22
N ALA A 219 31.02 -58.71 3.58
CA ALA A 219 30.06 -58.12 4.51
C ALA A 219 29.14 -57.11 3.81
N SER A 220 28.18 -56.58 4.55
CA SER A 220 27.32 -55.51 4.10
C SER A 220 27.35 -54.36 5.12
N VAL A 221 27.17 -53.13 4.64
CA VAL A 221 27.04 -51.92 5.46
C VAL A 221 25.71 -51.25 5.17
N THR A 222 25.05 -50.78 6.22
CA THR A 222 23.84 -49.93 6.10
C THR A 222 24.19 -48.49 6.49
N VAL A 223 23.88 -47.55 5.61
CA VAL A 223 24.17 -46.13 5.75
C VAL A 223 22.85 -45.36 5.88
N ALA A 224 22.77 -44.49 6.89
CA ALA A 224 21.65 -43.60 7.09
C ALA A 224 21.87 -42.34 6.25
N VAL A 225 21.69 -42.43 4.95
CA VAL A 225 22.05 -41.43 3.95
C VAL A 225 21.30 -40.11 4.10
N LEU A 226 20.10 -40.12 4.68
CA LEU A 226 19.30 -38.90 4.90
C LEU A 226 19.75 -38.09 6.11
N ALA A 227 20.79 -38.48 6.85
CA ALA A 227 21.17 -37.84 8.09
C ALA A 227 21.79 -36.43 7.91
N ASN A 228 22.36 -36.19 6.74
CA ASN A 228 22.99 -34.91 6.33
C ASN A 228 22.21 -34.21 5.22
N ASP A 229 21.13 -34.81 4.72
CA ASP A 229 20.25 -34.23 3.70
C ASP A 229 19.23 -33.30 4.34
N SER A 230 18.73 -32.35 3.56
CA SER A 230 17.77 -31.36 4.02
C SER A 230 16.77 -30.98 2.92
N ASP A 231 15.68 -30.41 3.34
CA ASP A 231 14.66 -29.83 2.48
C ASP A 231 14.24 -28.45 3.05
N ILE A 232 14.05 -27.46 2.17
CA ILE A 232 13.74 -26.10 2.61
C ILE A 232 12.28 -25.97 3.05
N ASP A 233 11.39 -26.76 2.44
CA ASP A 233 9.97 -26.84 2.79
C ASP A 233 9.71 -27.72 4.02
N GLU A 234 10.79 -28.28 4.62
CA GLU A 234 10.72 -29.22 5.74
C GLU A 234 9.97 -30.53 5.40
N ASP A 235 9.97 -30.94 4.13
CA ASP A 235 9.33 -32.15 3.68
C ASP A 235 10.01 -33.38 4.23
N VAL A 236 9.23 -34.50 4.33
CA VAL A 236 9.73 -35.76 4.82
C VAL A 236 10.50 -36.47 3.71
N LEU A 237 11.82 -36.49 3.83
CA LEU A 237 12.70 -37.09 2.85
C LEU A 237 12.63 -38.64 2.87
N SER A 238 12.77 -39.22 1.69
CA SER A 238 12.86 -40.69 1.49
C SER A 238 13.85 -41.02 0.38
N VAL A 239 14.48 -42.20 0.46
CA VAL A 239 15.32 -42.71 -0.63
C VAL A 239 14.44 -43.43 -1.65
N SER A 240 14.39 -42.93 -2.88
CA SER A 240 13.56 -43.44 -3.97
C SER A 240 14.31 -44.42 -4.91
N ALA A 241 15.63 -44.30 -5.02
CA ALA A 241 16.47 -45.19 -5.81
C ALA A 241 17.87 -45.32 -5.21
N ALA A 242 18.51 -46.49 -5.40
CA ALA A 242 19.92 -46.71 -5.08
C ALA A 242 20.53 -47.73 -6.05
N SER A 243 21.78 -47.49 -6.47
CA SER A 243 22.47 -48.41 -7.40
C SER A 243 23.99 -48.32 -7.27
N SER A 244 24.68 -49.40 -7.57
CA SER A 244 26.15 -49.48 -7.65
C SER A 244 26.57 -50.46 -8.72
N ALA A 245 27.69 -50.21 -9.38
CA ALA A 245 28.32 -51.16 -10.30
C ALA A 245 29.21 -52.19 -9.57
N GLN A 246 29.66 -51.86 -8.35
CA GLN A 246 30.58 -52.66 -7.55
C GLN A 246 29.88 -53.62 -6.56
N GLY A 247 28.54 -53.61 -6.53
CA GLY A 247 27.78 -54.44 -5.59
C GLY A 247 26.29 -54.26 -5.72
N SER A 248 25.55 -54.78 -4.75
CA SER A 248 24.10 -54.59 -4.62
C SER A 248 23.82 -53.47 -3.65
N ALA A 249 22.99 -52.50 -4.06
CA ALA A 249 22.46 -51.45 -3.20
C ALA A 249 20.96 -51.68 -2.99
N VAL A 250 20.51 -51.81 -1.75
CA VAL A 250 19.11 -52.07 -1.39
C VAL A 250 18.62 -51.03 -0.41
N ILE A 251 17.46 -50.43 -0.71
CA ILE A 251 16.79 -49.45 0.15
C ILE A 251 16.03 -50.22 1.24
N THR A 252 16.24 -49.85 2.50
CA THR A 252 15.52 -50.39 3.65
C THR A 252 14.16 -49.73 3.86
N ALA A 253 13.32 -50.31 4.71
CA ALA A 253 12.02 -49.70 5.07
C ALA A 253 12.17 -48.33 5.79
N ASP A 254 13.31 -48.08 6.40
CA ASP A 254 13.63 -46.81 7.12
C ASP A 254 14.40 -45.82 6.23
N SER A 255 14.30 -45.99 4.89
CA SER A 255 14.98 -45.11 3.91
C SER A 255 16.51 -45.02 4.09
N GLN A 256 17.14 -46.14 4.56
CA GLN A 256 18.59 -46.28 4.58
C GLN A 256 19.05 -47.11 3.36
N VAL A 257 20.32 -47.02 3.02
CA VAL A 257 20.89 -47.80 1.91
C VAL A 257 21.81 -48.87 2.47
N THR A 258 21.51 -50.17 2.20
CA THR A 258 22.40 -51.28 2.49
C THR A 258 23.18 -51.64 1.24
N PHE A 259 24.51 -51.55 1.33
CA PHE A 259 25.43 -51.93 0.28
C PHE A 259 26.11 -53.26 0.62
N SER A 260 26.14 -54.17 -0.36
CA SER A 260 26.86 -55.46 -0.30
C SER A 260 27.79 -55.52 -1.53
N PRO A 261 29.12 -55.53 -1.35
CA PRO A 261 30.06 -55.65 -2.45
C PRO A 261 29.84 -56.90 -3.30
N ASN A 262 30.28 -56.88 -4.56
CA ASN A 262 30.37 -58.09 -5.35
C ASN A 262 31.43 -59.05 -4.72
N ALA A 263 31.26 -60.37 -4.93
CA ALA A 263 32.21 -61.31 -4.40
C ALA A 263 33.64 -60.99 -4.80
N ASP A 264 34.57 -61.12 -3.83
CA ASP A 264 36.02 -60.86 -4.00
C ASP A 264 36.35 -59.42 -4.47
N PHE A 265 35.39 -58.45 -4.37
CA PHE A 265 35.65 -57.02 -4.70
C PHE A 265 36.18 -56.30 -3.48
N ASN A 266 37.40 -55.75 -3.60
CA ASN A 266 37.97 -54.82 -2.63
C ASN A 266 38.46 -53.55 -3.33
N GLY A 267 38.51 -52.41 -2.59
CA GLY A 267 38.85 -51.10 -3.10
C GLY A 267 37.72 -50.12 -2.86
N GLU A 268 37.67 -49.03 -3.68
CA GLU A 268 36.63 -48.00 -3.58
C GLU A 268 35.40 -48.39 -4.43
N ALA A 269 34.24 -48.42 -3.82
CA ALA A 269 32.94 -48.56 -4.47
C ALA A 269 32.14 -47.26 -4.37
N THR A 270 31.36 -46.95 -5.40
CA THR A 270 30.44 -45.81 -5.40
C THR A 270 29.00 -46.35 -5.48
N VAL A 271 28.17 -45.90 -4.57
CA VAL A 271 26.72 -46.10 -4.58
C VAL A 271 26.05 -44.80 -4.86
N SER A 272 25.32 -44.68 -5.97
CA SER A 272 24.48 -43.53 -6.23
C SER A 272 23.10 -43.75 -5.61
N TYR A 273 22.54 -42.72 -4.95
CA TYR A 273 21.18 -42.76 -4.42
C TYR A 273 20.40 -41.50 -4.79
N THR A 274 19.07 -41.59 -4.79
CA THR A 274 18.15 -40.48 -5.10
C THR A 274 17.27 -40.26 -3.90
N VAL A 275 17.21 -39.01 -3.44
CA VAL A 275 16.33 -38.53 -2.39
C VAL A 275 15.09 -37.94 -3.03
N SER A 276 13.96 -38.14 -2.42
CA SER A 276 12.66 -37.54 -2.82
C SER A 276 12.02 -36.89 -1.61
N ASP A 277 11.42 -35.74 -1.85
CA ASP A 277 10.60 -34.96 -0.92
C ASP A 277 9.18 -35.54 -0.74
N GLY A 278 8.73 -36.42 -1.65
CA GLY A 278 7.36 -36.92 -1.67
C GLY A 278 6.36 -36.04 -2.42
N ASN A 279 6.72 -34.82 -2.77
CA ASN A 279 5.90 -33.80 -3.48
C ASN A 279 6.27 -33.69 -4.97
N GLY A 280 7.28 -34.43 -5.43
CA GLY A 280 7.59 -34.63 -6.85
C GLY A 280 8.98 -34.16 -7.26
N ALA A 281 9.73 -33.52 -6.37
CA ALA A 281 11.11 -33.14 -6.62
C ALA A 281 12.08 -34.18 -6.05
N THR A 282 13.31 -34.24 -6.59
CA THR A 282 14.35 -35.20 -6.21
C THR A 282 15.73 -34.59 -6.40
N ASP A 283 16.68 -35.04 -5.59
CA ASP A 283 18.12 -34.82 -5.78
C ASP A 283 18.91 -36.09 -5.65
N THR A 284 20.18 -36.11 -6.08
CA THR A 284 21.03 -37.28 -6.12
C THR A 284 22.36 -37.04 -5.44
N ALA A 285 22.79 -38.00 -4.64
CA ALA A 285 24.12 -37.97 -4.05
C ALA A 285 24.77 -39.39 -4.10
N THR A 286 25.97 -39.48 -3.58
CA THR A 286 26.77 -40.74 -3.62
C THR A 286 27.24 -41.15 -2.23
N ILE A 287 27.36 -42.46 -2.03
CA ILE A 287 28.08 -43.02 -0.90
C ILE A 287 29.43 -43.53 -1.44
N THR A 288 30.53 -43.00 -0.97
CA THR A 288 31.86 -43.55 -1.21
C THR A 288 32.14 -44.61 -0.17
N VAL A 289 32.21 -45.87 -0.60
CA VAL A 289 32.42 -47.04 0.29
C VAL A 289 33.84 -47.57 0.09
N THR A 290 34.63 -47.59 1.17
CA THR A 290 35.92 -48.30 1.19
C THR A 290 35.68 -49.78 1.54
N VAL A 291 35.96 -50.69 0.62
CA VAL A 291 35.83 -52.13 0.81
C VAL A 291 37.20 -52.70 1.15
N ASN A 292 37.34 -53.19 2.38
CA ASN A 292 38.60 -53.80 2.84
C ASN A 292 38.73 -55.24 2.33
N PRO A 293 39.94 -55.70 1.94
CA PRO A 293 40.18 -57.09 1.59
C PRO A 293 40.08 -58.01 2.82
N VAL A 294 39.51 -59.20 2.63
CA VAL A 294 39.46 -60.34 3.60
C VAL A 294 40.18 -61.50 2.97
N ASN A 295 40.93 -62.29 3.78
CA ASN A 295 41.64 -63.45 3.25
C ASN A 295 40.70 -64.59 2.94
N ASP A 296 40.62 -64.97 1.66
CA ASP A 296 39.85 -66.14 1.19
C ASP A 296 40.60 -67.43 1.31
N THR A 297 39.85 -68.55 1.41
CA THR A 297 40.44 -69.86 1.35
C THR A 297 40.75 -70.25 -0.12
N PRO A 298 41.93 -70.84 -0.40
CA PRO A 298 42.28 -71.17 -1.76
C PRO A 298 41.33 -72.25 -2.31
N VAL A 299 40.84 -72.05 -3.53
CA VAL A 299 39.99 -73.05 -4.25
C VAL A 299 40.90 -73.94 -5.06
N THR A 300 40.89 -75.26 -4.74
CA THR A 300 41.60 -76.30 -5.54
C THR A 300 40.69 -76.80 -6.66
N VAL A 301 41.21 -76.79 -7.88
CA VAL A 301 40.53 -77.39 -9.04
C VAL A 301 41.24 -78.73 -9.33
N ASP A 302 40.44 -79.79 -9.50
CA ASP A 302 40.99 -81.10 -9.87
C ASP A 302 41.56 -81.09 -11.29
N ASP A 303 42.83 -81.48 -11.42
CA ASP A 303 43.50 -81.64 -12.70
C ASP A 303 43.28 -83.06 -13.22
N THR A 304 42.89 -83.23 -14.47
CA THR A 304 42.82 -84.56 -15.14
C THR A 304 43.97 -84.71 -16.08
N ALA A 305 44.80 -85.74 -15.84
CA ALA A 305 45.85 -86.16 -16.78
C ALA A 305 45.44 -87.48 -17.46
N THR A 306 45.46 -87.53 -18.80
CA THR A 306 45.37 -88.81 -19.58
C THR A 306 46.80 -89.24 -19.92
N VAL A 307 47.16 -90.46 -19.55
CA VAL A 307 48.42 -91.10 -19.93
C VAL A 307 48.09 -92.09 -21.03
N GLU A 308 48.83 -92.11 -22.13
CA GLU A 308 48.78 -93.12 -23.18
C GLU A 308 49.57 -94.35 -22.77
#